data_91df357960696e0f30478f7a46afdda8
#
_entry.id   91df357960696e0f30478f7a46afdda8
#
_cell.length_a   1.000
_cell.length_b   1.000
_cell.length_c   1.000
_cell.angle_alpha   90.00
_cell.angle_beta   90.00
_cell.angle_gamma   90.00
#
_symmetry.space_group_name_H-M   'P 1'
#
loop_
_entity.id
_entity.type
_entity.pdbx_description
1 polymer ?
#
loop_
_entity_poly.entity_id
_entity_poly.type
_entity_poly.pdbx_seq_one_letter_code
_entity_poly.pdbx_strand_id
1 'polypeptide(L)'
;MKEYSNLKQGLTTQEVEDKLKREGYNELPSSNARSIFKLMWDVISEPMFILLVSCAVIYFFLGDLQEALVLTASVVIVMSIELFQERKTEKALEALKNLSSPRALVIRNSEQIRIPGREVVTDDLIILAEGDRIPADAYILENNSLSVDESLLTGESVPVRKRIWNKEERPINPGGDDLPFVYSGTLVVSGRGIAQVFATGEKTELGKIGKSLEAITEEETRLSKETGKLVKYFAAFALLICVVVVIVFYITRKHLVNALLTGITLAMSVLPEEFPVVLTVFMALGAWRM
;
A
#
# COMPACT_ATOMS: atom_id res chain seq x y z
N MET A 1 32.89 -22.76 23.14
CA MET A 1 33.35 -23.14 21.78
C MET A 1 32.23 -23.63 20.87
N LYS A 2 31.22 -24.37 21.35
CA LYS A 2 30.08 -24.82 20.51
C LYS A 2 29.17 -23.68 20.03
N GLU A 3 29.05 -22.60 20.78
CA GLU A 3 28.17 -21.46 20.46
C GLU A 3 28.70 -20.60 19.30
N TYR A 4 30.02 -20.48 19.15
CA TYR A 4 30.65 -19.79 18.01
C TYR A 4 30.63 -20.61 16.69
N SER A 5 30.46 -21.93 16.76
CA SER A 5 30.33 -22.74 15.56
C SER A 5 28.95 -22.61 14.91
N ASN A 6 27.91 -22.36 15.71
CA ASN A 6 26.52 -22.12 15.22
C ASN A 6 26.36 -20.75 14.56
N LEU A 7 27.15 -19.74 14.98
CA LEU A 7 27.18 -18.42 14.37
C LEU A 7 27.64 -18.43 12.90
N LYS A 8 28.39 -19.47 12.47
CA LYS A 8 28.81 -19.63 11.07
C LYS A 8 27.82 -20.41 10.20
N GLN A 9 26.86 -21.10 10.82
CA GLN A 9 25.92 -21.95 10.07
C GLN A 9 24.68 -21.17 9.59
N GLY A 10 24.23 -20.17 10.35
CA GLY A 10 22.98 -19.46 10.07
C GLY A 10 21.75 -20.37 10.13
N LEU A 11 20.61 -19.86 9.72
CA LEU A 11 19.36 -20.62 9.65
C LEU A 11 19.36 -21.60 8.46
N THR A 12 18.69 -22.73 8.64
CA THR A 12 18.41 -23.67 7.55
C THR A 12 17.22 -23.17 6.70
N THR A 13 17.12 -23.64 5.47
CA THR A 13 16.01 -23.28 4.57
C THR A 13 14.64 -23.60 5.19
N GLN A 14 14.53 -24.72 5.91
CA GLN A 14 13.29 -25.14 6.55
C GLN A 14 12.89 -24.21 7.72
N GLU A 15 13.85 -23.82 8.55
CA GLU A 15 13.63 -22.86 9.65
C GLU A 15 13.19 -21.49 9.11
N VAL A 16 13.75 -21.04 8.00
CA VAL A 16 13.35 -19.79 7.34
C VAL A 16 11.92 -19.87 6.83
N GLU A 17 11.55 -20.96 6.15
CA GLU A 17 10.16 -21.13 5.67
C GLU A 17 9.15 -21.15 6.82
N ASP A 18 9.47 -21.85 7.91
CA ASP A 18 8.60 -21.92 9.08
C ASP A 18 8.45 -20.56 9.77
N LYS A 19 9.54 -19.79 9.84
CA LYS A 19 9.50 -18.40 10.36
C LYS A 19 8.72 -17.47 9.44
N LEU A 20 8.91 -17.52 8.13
CA LEU A 20 8.14 -16.73 7.17
C LEU A 20 6.63 -17.03 7.25
N LYS A 21 6.26 -18.31 7.42
CA LYS A 21 4.83 -18.67 7.60
C LYS A 21 4.24 -18.17 8.90
N ARG A 22 5.04 -18.14 9.98
CA ARG A 22 4.59 -17.73 11.31
C ARG A 22 4.62 -16.23 11.53
N GLU A 23 5.64 -15.55 11.06
CA GLU A 23 5.93 -14.14 11.36
C GLU A 23 5.60 -13.19 10.20
N GLY A 24 5.43 -13.74 8.99
CA GLY A 24 5.23 -12.97 7.77
C GLY A 24 6.53 -12.41 7.19
N TYR A 25 6.40 -11.62 6.13
CA TYR A 25 7.52 -10.92 5.51
C TYR A 25 7.98 -9.71 6.33
N ASN A 26 9.26 -9.38 6.24
CA ASN A 26 9.84 -8.18 6.82
C ASN A 26 9.44 -6.95 5.99
N GLU A 27 8.20 -6.56 6.11
CA GLU A 27 7.61 -5.41 5.43
C GLU A 27 6.92 -4.51 6.45
N LEU A 28 6.99 -3.20 6.22
CA LEU A 28 6.15 -2.27 6.95
C LEU A 28 4.69 -2.51 6.56
N PRO A 29 3.72 -2.28 7.46
CA PRO A 29 2.32 -2.39 7.10
C PRO A 29 2.09 -1.48 5.89
N SER A 30 1.94 -2.10 4.73
CA SER A 30 1.41 -1.37 3.58
C SER A 30 -0.08 -1.28 3.81
N SER A 31 -0.65 -0.09 3.62
CA SER A 31 -2.11 0.11 3.63
C SER A 31 -2.78 -1.14 3.04
N ASN A 32 -3.52 -1.83 3.88
CA ASN A 32 -4.11 -3.15 3.63
C ASN A 32 -4.53 -3.30 2.17
N ALA A 33 -4.13 -4.41 1.54
CA ALA A 33 -4.70 -4.82 0.26
C ALA A 33 -6.22 -4.66 0.38
N ARG A 34 -6.78 -3.72 -0.38
CA ARG A 34 -8.19 -3.36 -0.25
C ARG A 34 -9.01 -4.62 -0.42
N SER A 35 -9.84 -4.96 0.56
CA SER A 35 -10.72 -6.12 0.47
C SER A 35 -11.54 -5.99 -0.82
N ILE A 36 -11.66 -7.09 -1.58
CA ILE A 36 -12.49 -7.14 -2.81
C ILE A 36 -13.90 -6.59 -2.54
N PHE A 37 -14.46 -6.85 -1.36
CA PHE A 37 -15.76 -6.32 -0.97
C PHE A 37 -15.77 -4.80 -0.82
N LYS A 38 -14.70 -4.20 -0.30
CA LYS A 38 -14.58 -2.74 -0.19
C LYS A 38 -14.45 -2.12 -1.58
N LEU A 39 -13.65 -2.73 -2.45
CA LEU A 39 -13.48 -2.31 -3.83
C LEU A 39 -14.81 -2.37 -4.61
N MET A 40 -15.54 -3.48 -4.50
CA MET A 40 -16.88 -3.61 -5.10
C MET A 40 -17.86 -2.57 -4.57
N TRP A 41 -17.79 -2.27 -3.26
CA TRP A 41 -18.65 -1.24 -2.66
C TRP A 41 -18.30 0.16 -3.17
N ASP A 42 -17.02 0.46 -3.29
CA ASP A 42 -16.54 1.75 -3.80
C ASP A 42 -17.02 1.96 -5.25
N VAL A 43 -16.88 0.94 -6.11
CA VAL A 43 -17.37 0.97 -7.51
C VAL A 43 -18.89 1.11 -7.59
N ILE A 44 -19.65 0.29 -6.84
CA ILE A 44 -21.13 0.36 -6.84
C ILE A 44 -21.64 1.72 -6.32
N SER A 45 -20.89 2.35 -5.42
CA SER A 45 -21.25 3.64 -4.85
C SER A 45 -20.97 4.83 -5.78
N GLU A 46 -20.33 4.60 -6.91
CA GLU A 46 -20.15 5.64 -7.91
C GLU A 46 -21.48 6.09 -8.53
N PRO A 47 -21.68 7.39 -8.73
CA PRO A 47 -22.95 7.93 -9.24
C PRO A 47 -23.42 7.29 -10.56
N MET A 48 -22.48 6.93 -11.44
CA MET A 48 -22.78 6.27 -12.71
C MET A 48 -23.41 4.90 -12.50
N PHE A 49 -22.81 4.05 -11.66
CA PHE A 49 -23.33 2.72 -11.38
C PHE A 49 -24.69 2.78 -10.70
N ILE A 50 -24.90 3.73 -9.77
CA ILE A 50 -26.20 3.94 -9.12
C ILE A 50 -27.27 4.27 -10.17
N LEU A 51 -26.99 5.14 -11.13
CA LEU A 51 -27.91 5.50 -12.20
C LEU A 51 -28.17 4.32 -13.14
N LEU A 52 -27.14 3.58 -13.54
CA LEU A 52 -27.26 2.43 -14.42
C LEU A 52 -28.08 1.30 -13.78
N VAL A 53 -27.81 0.99 -12.51
CA VAL A 53 -28.58 0.02 -11.73
C VAL A 53 -30.02 0.50 -11.56
N SER A 54 -30.24 1.79 -11.33
CA SER A 54 -31.60 2.35 -11.24
C SER A 54 -32.39 2.19 -12.53
N CYS A 55 -31.76 2.38 -13.69
CA CYS A 55 -32.39 2.10 -14.98
C CYS A 55 -32.76 0.61 -15.13
N ALA A 56 -31.84 -0.30 -14.80
CA ALA A 56 -32.07 -1.73 -14.88
C ALA A 56 -33.26 -2.15 -14.01
N VAL A 57 -33.34 -1.61 -12.79
CA VAL A 57 -34.45 -1.87 -11.86
C VAL A 57 -35.78 -1.32 -12.43
N ILE A 58 -35.78 -0.12 -13.00
CA ILE A 58 -36.98 0.46 -13.61
C ILE A 58 -37.51 -0.44 -14.76
N TYR A 59 -36.63 -0.87 -15.68
CA TYR A 59 -37.00 -1.75 -16.77
C TYR A 59 -37.50 -3.12 -16.28
N PHE A 60 -36.90 -3.65 -15.21
CA PHE A 60 -37.37 -4.89 -14.61
C PHE A 60 -38.82 -4.79 -14.11
N PHE A 61 -39.16 -3.70 -13.38
CA PHE A 61 -40.53 -3.49 -12.89
C PHE A 61 -41.54 -3.16 -13.99
N LEU A 62 -41.08 -2.68 -15.14
CA LEU A 62 -41.93 -2.43 -16.30
C LEU A 62 -42.27 -3.69 -17.06
N GLY A 63 -41.64 -4.81 -16.75
CA GLY A 63 -41.79 -6.08 -17.46
C GLY A 63 -41.00 -6.18 -18.75
N ASP A 64 -40.13 -5.20 -19.03
CA ASP A 64 -39.18 -5.27 -20.16
C ASP A 64 -37.89 -5.97 -19.73
N LEU A 65 -38.00 -7.29 -19.66
CA LEU A 65 -36.88 -8.16 -19.21
C LEU A 65 -35.70 -8.10 -20.17
N GLN A 66 -35.92 -7.83 -21.45
CA GLN A 66 -34.84 -7.78 -22.43
C GLN A 66 -33.93 -6.57 -22.16
N GLU A 67 -34.50 -5.40 -22.01
CA GLU A 67 -33.76 -4.16 -21.68
C GLU A 67 -33.08 -4.24 -20.30
N ALA A 68 -33.82 -4.77 -19.29
CA ALA A 68 -33.29 -4.98 -17.96
C ALA A 68 -32.05 -5.92 -17.94
N LEU A 69 -32.13 -7.03 -18.72
CA LEU A 69 -30.99 -7.97 -18.84
C LEU A 69 -29.79 -7.36 -19.54
N VAL A 70 -29.99 -6.60 -20.62
CA VAL A 70 -28.92 -5.91 -21.34
C VAL A 70 -28.19 -4.92 -20.42
N LEU A 71 -28.94 -4.11 -19.65
CA LEU A 71 -28.36 -3.16 -18.71
C LEU A 71 -27.62 -3.87 -17.56
N THR A 72 -28.21 -4.93 -16.99
CA THR A 72 -27.55 -5.72 -15.94
C THR A 72 -26.26 -6.37 -16.45
N ALA A 73 -26.28 -6.92 -17.67
CA ALA A 73 -25.09 -7.47 -18.29
C ALA A 73 -24.00 -6.40 -18.51
N SER A 74 -24.40 -5.19 -18.92
CA SER A 74 -23.49 -4.07 -19.08
C SER A 74 -22.83 -3.66 -17.74
N VAL A 75 -23.60 -3.59 -16.65
CA VAL A 75 -23.06 -3.34 -15.29
C VAL A 75 -22.01 -4.38 -14.93
N VAL A 76 -22.30 -5.66 -15.14
CA VAL A 76 -21.36 -6.76 -14.82
C VAL A 76 -20.10 -6.67 -15.67
N ILE A 77 -20.21 -6.34 -16.95
CA ILE A 77 -19.07 -6.21 -17.85
C ILE A 77 -18.17 -5.04 -17.40
N VAL A 78 -18.75 -3.85 -17.17
CA VAL A 78 -17.99 -2.66 -16.77
C VAL A 78 -17.31 -2.89 -15.42
N MET A 79 -18.03 -3.42 -14.42
CA MET A 79 -17.48 -3.79 -13.13
C MET A 79 -16.31 -4.79 -13.25
N SER A 80 -16.44 -5.77 -14.14
CA SER A 80 -15.37 -6.75 -14.38
C SER A 80 -14.11 -6.10 -14.99
N ILE A 81 -14.29 -5.13 -15.89
CA ILE A 81 -13.19 -4.37 -16.49
C ILE A 81 -12.49 -3.52 -15.43
N GLU A 82 -13.22 -2.81 -14.58
CA GLU A 82 -12.65 -1.98 -13.51
C GLU A 82 -11.87 -2.82 -12.50
N LEU A 83 -12.45 -3.92 -12.01
CA LEU A 83 -11.76 -4.85 -11.11
C LEU A 83 -10.48 -5.42 -11.74
N PHE A 84 -10.50 -5.69 -13.05
CA PHE A 84 -9.32 -6.16 -13.76
C PHE A 84 -8.23 -5.08 -13.86
N GLN A 85 -8.62 -3.86 -14.17
CA GLN A 85 -7.70 -2.71 -14.26
C GLN A 85 -7.07 -2.40 -12.90
N GLU A 86 -7.86 -2.35 -11.83
CA GLU A 86 -7.37 -2.10 -10.46
C GLU A 86 -6.34 -3.15 -10.05
N ARG A 87 -6.64 -4.43 -10.23
CA ARG A 87 -5.69 -5.53 -9.94
C ARG A 87 -4.40 -5.44 -10.76
N LYS A 88 -4.50 -5.00 -12.02
CA LYS A 88 -3.33 -4.82 -12.87
C LYS A 88 -2.44 -3.69 -12.35
N THR A 89 -3.05 -2.60 -11.90
CA THR A 89 -2.36 -1.44 -11.30
C THR A 89 -1.69 -1.81 -9.99
N GLU A 90 -2.40 -2.52 -9.08
CA GLU A 90 -1.82 -3.02 -7.82
C GLU A 90 -0.59 -3.91 -8.06
N LYS A 91 -0.68 -4.88 -8.99
CA LYS A 91 0.45 -5.74 -9.35
C LYS A 91 1.63 -4.98 -9.93
N ALA A 92 1.38 -3.95 -10.75
CA ALA A 92 2.44 -3.10 -11.30
C ALA A 92 3.15 -2.30 -10.19
N LEU A 93 2.41 -1.74 -9.24
CA LEU A 93 2.96 -1.04 -8.07
C LEU A 93 3.75 -1.99 -7.17
N GLU A 94 3.25 -3.20 -6.92
CA GLU A 94 3.95 -4.22 -6.15
C GLU A 94 5.26 -4.65 -6.82
N ALA A 95 5.27 -4.82 -8.14
CA ALA A 95 6.48 -5.13 -8.90
C ALA A 95 7.52 -4.01 -8.78
N LEU A 96 7.12 -2.74 -8.86
CA LEU A 96 8.00 -1.59 -8.66
C LEU A 96 8.55 -1.52 -7.25
N LYS A 97 7.72 -1.77 -6.23
CA LYS A 97 8.13 -1.84 -4.83
C LYS A 97 9.18 -2.94 -4.60
N ASN A 98 9.02 -4.08 -5.24
CA ASN A 98 9.97 -5.20 -5.17
C ASN A 98 11.33 -4.88 -5.84
N LEU A 99 11.35 -4.10 -6.91
CA LEU A 99 12.59 -3.68 -7.57
C LEU A 99 13.40 -2.67 -6.74
N SER A 100 12.74 -1.86 -5.94
CA SER A 100 13.37 -0.85 -5.08
C SER A 100 13.71 -1.36 -3.67
N SER A 101 13.32 -2.60 -3.33
CA SER A 101 13.60 -3.18 -2.01
C SER A 101 15.10 -3.42 -1.80
N PRO A 102 15.69 -2.92 -0.71
CA PRO A 102 17.09 -3.16 -0.40
C PRO A 102 17.37 -4.66 -0.30
N ARG A 103 18.52 -5.09 -0.78
CA ARG A 103 18.96 -6.48 -0.64
C ARG A 103 19.82 -6.64 0.61
N ALA A 104 19.60 -7.70 1.35
CA ALA A 104 20.38 -8.09 2.51
C ALA A 104 21.37 -9.23 2.14
N LEU A 105 22.57 -9.17 2.63
CA LEU A 105 23.52 -10.27 2.61
C LEU A 105 23.38 -11.05 3.91
N VAL A 106 22.95 -12.30 3.83
CA VAL A 106 22.70 -13.16 4.99
C VAL A 106 23.54 -14.42 4.96
N ILE A 107 23.76 -15.03 6.13
CA ILE A 107 24.38 -16.34 6.25
C ILE A 107 23.26 -17.34 6.54
N ARG A 108 23.02 -18.27 5.62
CA ARG A 108 22.06 -19.38 5.75
C ARG A 108 22.71 -20.66 5.23
N ASN A 109 22.47 -21.78 5.86
CA ASN A 109 23.11 -23.08 5.51
C ASN A 109 24.64 -23.01 5.40
N SER A 110 25.31 -22.20 6.21
CA SER A 110 26.75 -21.91 6.16
C SER A 110 27.23 -21.17 4.88
N GLU A 111 26.34 -20.69 4.07
CA GLU A 111 26.63 -19.93 2.85
C GLU A 111 26.16 -18.48 2.96
N GLN A 112 26.91 -17.58 2.32
CA GLN A 112 26.53 -16.17 2.20
C GLN A 112 25.64 -15.99 0.97
N ILE A 113 24.40 -15.59 1.18
CA ILE A 113 23.41 -15.40 0.12
C ILE A 113 22.85 -13.98 0.17
N ARG A 114 22.64 -13.39 -0.99
CA ARG A 114 22.01 -12.08 -1.11
C ARG A 114 20.52 -12.24 -1.42
N ILE A 115 19.68 -11.88 -0.45
CA ILE A 115 18.22 -12.02 -0.51
C ILE A 115 17.53 -10.65 -0.55
N PRO A 116 16.25 -10.57 -1.01
CA PRO A 116 15.43 -9.39 -0.80
C PRO A 116 15.27 -9.08 0.69
N GLY A 117 15.38 -7.81 1.10
CA GLY A 117 15.27 -7.42 2.51
C GLY A 117 13.96 -7.85 3.17
N ARG A 118 12.88 -7.98 2.38
CA ARG A 118 11.58 -8.48 2.87
C ARG A 118 11.59 -9.95 3.30
N GLU A 119 12.56 -10.74 2.84
CA GLU A 119 12.68 -12.16 3.18
C GLU A 119 13.57 -12.43 4.40
N VAL A 120 14.08 -11.37 5.03
CA VAL A 120 14.82 -11.45 6.29
C VAL A 120 13.86 -11.84 7.40
N VAL A 121 14.25 -12.84 8.20
CA VAL A 121 13.48 -13.33 9.34
C VAL A 121 14.21 -13.13 10.65
N THR A 122 13.53 -13.28 11.78
CA THR A 122 14.17 -13.27 13.10
C THR A 122 15.23 -14.37 13.19
N ASP A 123 16.30 -14.12 13.94
CA ASP A 123 17.50 -14.96 14.09
C ASP A 123 18.36 -15.12 12.82
N ASP A 124 18.02 -14.47 11.70
CA ASP A 124 18.95 -14.40 10.56
C ASP A 124 20.27 -13.73 10.95
N LEU A 125 21.36 -14.22 10.40
CA LEU A 125 22.66 -13.57 10.49
C LEU A 125 22.85 -12.69 9.26
N ILE A 126 22.86 -11.38 9.47
CA ILE A 126 23.08 -10.38 8.42
C ILE A 126 24.53 -9.90 8.43
N ILE A 127 25.12 -9.78 7.25
CA ILE A 127 26.44 -9.17 7.06
C ILE A 127 26.21 -7.73 6.64
N LEU A 128 26.80 -6.82 7.39
CA LEU A 128 26.69 -5.38 7.19
C LEU A 128 28.03 -4.85 6.67
N ALA A 129 27.99 -4.06 5.61
CA ALA A 129 29.13 -3.38 5.02
C ALA A 129 28.79 -1.94 4.69
N GLU A 130 29.82 -1.13 4.51
CA GLU A 130 29.68 0.28 4.11
C GLU A 130 28.79 0.44 2.88
N GLY A 131 27.82 1.36 2.96
CA GLY A 131 26.80 1.61 1.95
C GLY A 131 25.55 0.74 2.05
N ASP A 132 25.55 -0.29 2.90
CA ASP A 132 24.35 -1.14 3.08
C ASP A 132 23.31 -0.43 3.95
N ARG A 133 22.05 -0.56 3.54
CA ARG A 133 20.91 -0.17 4.38
C ARG A 133 20.49 -1.38 5.21
N ILE A 134 20.39 -1.18 6.52
CA ILE A 134 20.07 -2.24 7.47
C ILE A 134 18.61 -2.69 7.29
N PRO A 135 18.37 -4.00 7.05
CA PRO A 135 17.04 -4.48 6.66
C PRO A 135 16.09 -4.68 7.85
N ALA A 136 16.61 -4.94 9.06
CA ALA A 136 15.85 -5.30 10.24
C ALA A 136 16.62 -4.90 11.51
N ASP A 137 15.96 -4.88 12.67
CA ASP A 137 16.64 -4.60 13.93
C ASP A 137 17.46 -5.82 14.37
N ALA A 138 18.73 -5.59 14.74
CA ALA A 138 19.65 -6.67 15.01
C ALA A 138 20.66 -6.37 16.12
N TYR A 139 21.12 -7.45 16.79
CA TYR A 139 22.26 -7.45 17.73
C TYR A 139 23.57 -7.59 16.98
N ILE A 140 24.57 -6.77 17.31
CA ILE A 140 25.90 -6.87 16.69
C ILE A 140 26.70 -8.00 17.37
N LEU A 141 27.05 -9.01 16.60
CA LEU A 141 27.84 -10.16 17.05
C LEU A 141 29.32 -10.02 16.73
N GLU A 142 29.62 -9.44 15.57
CA GLU A 142 30.99 -9.10 15.17
C GLU A 142 31.03 -7.65 14.69
N ASN A 143 32.06 -6.91 15.09
CA ASN A 143 32.24 -5.51 14.77
C ASN A 143 33.66 -5.22 14.34
N ASN A 144 33.82 -4.62 13.17
CA ASN A 144 35.07 -4.06 12.70
C ASN A 144 34.84 -2.59 12.34
N SER A 145 34.95 -1.71 13.36
CA SER A 145 34.77 -0.26 13.25
C SER A 145 33.45 0.17 12.59
N LEU A 146 32.37 -0.53 12.90
CA LEU A 146 31.04 -0.24 12.34
C LEU A 146 30.52 1.08 12.87
N SER A 147 30.15 1.98 11.97
CA SER A 147 29.45 3.23 12.25
C SER A 147 28.21 3.34 11.38
N VAL A 148 27.12 3.80 11.99
CA VAL A 148 25.78 3.80 11.38
C VAL A 148 25.16 5.17 11.49
N ASP A 149 24.58 5.65 10.40
CA ASP A 149 23.74 6.83 10.37
C ASP A 149 22.30 6.44 10.78
N GLU A 150 21.90 6.93 11.95
CA GLU A 150 20.56 6.70 12.54
C GLU A 150 19.65 7.92 12.38
N SER A 151 20.01 8.89 11.55
CA SER A 151 19.28 10.15 11.35
C SER A 151 17.79 9.94 10.98
N LEU A 152 17.49 8.87 10.25
CA LEU A 152 16.12 8.51 9.89
C LEU A 152 15.23 8.28 11.13
N LEU A 153 15.79 7.79 12.22
CA LEU A 153 15.06 7.43 13.45
C LEU A 153 15.18 8.51 14.55
N THR A 154 16.34 9.16 14.61
CA THR A 154 16.67 10.11 15.69
C THR A 154 16.58 11.57 15.30
N GLY A 155 16.70 11.86 14.00
CA GLY A 155 16.87 13.22 13.48
C GLY A 155 18.28 13.78 13.64
N GLU A 156 19.24 13.04 14.25
CA GLU A 156 20.62 13.46 14.45
C GLU A 156 21.49 13.05 13.26
N SER A 157 22.18 13.99 12.64
CA SER A 157 22.96 13.76 11.41
C SER A 157 24.38 13.19 11.65
N VAL A 158 24.76 12.96 12.90
CA VAL A 158 26.10 12.43 13.23
C VAL A 158 26.03 10.91 13.31
N PRO A 159 26.86 10.19 12.50
CA PRO A 159 26.92 8.74 12.57
C PRO A 159 27.41 8.27 13.95
N VAL A 160 26.78 7.21 14.46
CA VAL A 160 27.09 6.63 15.77
C VAL A 160 27.93 5.36 15.63
N ARG A 161 28.93 5.23 16.51
CA ARG A 161 29.77 4.03 16.57
C ARG A 161 28.99 2.90 17.22
N LYS A 162 29.30 1.68 16.81
CA LYS A 162 28.68 0.49 17.34
C LYS A 162 29.70 -0.41 18.01
N ARG A 163 29.25 -1.24 18.97
CA ARG A 163 30.06 -2.25 19.63
C ARG A 163 29.41 -3.63 19.61
N ILE A 164 30.14 -4.64 20.02
CA ILE A 164 29.63 -6.02 20.11
C ILE A 164 28.66 -6.14 21.28
N TRP A 165 27.60 -6.89 21.08
CA TRP A 165 26.61 -7.20 22.10
C TRP A 165 27.16 -8.18 23.16
N ASN A 166 26.94 -7.89 24.43
CA ASN A 166 27.40 -8.71 25.57
C ASN A 166 26.39 -9.77 26.03
N LYS A 167 25.24 -9.93 25.32
CA LYS A 167 24.15 -10.88 25.59
C LYS A 167 23.27 -10.56 26.82
N GLU A 168 23.62 -9.59 27.65
CA GLU A 168 22.84 -9.20 28.84
C GLU A 168 21.97 -7.96 28.56
N GLU A 169 22.36 -7.14 27.60
CA GLU A 169 21.68 -5.89 27.28
C GLU A 169 20.42 -6.14 26.46
N ARG A 170 19.37 -5.46 26.86
CA ARG A 170 18.12 -5.44 26.10
C ARG A 170 18.11 -4.34 25.07
N PRO A 171 17.41 -4.51 23.93
CA PRO A 171 17.26 -3.45 22.96
C PRO A 171 16.69 -2.18 23.59
N ILE A 172 17.30 -1.05 23.25
CA ILE A 172 16.89 0.30 23.69
C ILE A 172 16.60 1.14 22.43
N ASN A 173 16.08 2.34 22.63
CA ASN A 173 15.78 3.23 21.51
C ASN A 173 17.05 3.61 20.74
N PRO A 174 16.96 3.87 19.41
CA PRO A 174 18.06 4.35 18.59
C PRO A 174 18.59 5.71 19.09
N GLY A 175 19.84 6.02 18.75
CA GLY A 175 20.52 7.25 19.16
C GLY A 175 21.40 7.02 20.39
N GLY A 176 22.68 7.02 20.20
CA GLY A 176 23.70 6.87 21.23
C GLY A 176 24.92 6.14 20.71
N ASP A 177 26.09 6.67 21.10
CA ASP A 177 27.36 6.05 20.75
C ASP A 177 27.57 4.75 21.52
N ASP A 178 28.30 3.83 20.89
CA ASP A 178 28.73 2.57 21.48
C ASP A 178 27.56 1.65 21.92
N LEU A 179 26.42 1.68 21.20
CA LEU A 179 25.34 0.74 21.38
C LEU A 179 25.56 -0.55 20.56
N PRO A 180 25.17 -1.73 21.12
CA PRO A 180 25.35 -3.00 20.43
C PRO A 180 24.19 -3.37 19.51
N PHE A 181 23.37 -2.41 19.10
CA PHE A 181 22.17 -2.60 18.29
C PHE A 181 22.26 -1.81 17.00
N VAL A 182 21.68 -2.35 15.95
CA VAL A 182 21.43 -1.67 14.69
C VAL A 182 19.95 -1.76 14.35
N TYR A 183 19.43 -0.77 13.64
CA TYR A 183 18.00 -0.61 13.42
C TYR A 183 17.64 -0.56 11.94
N SER A 184 16.47 -1.09 11.62
CA SER A 184 15.91 -1.11 10.28
C SER A 184 15.86 0.28 9.65
N GLY A 185 16.23 0.36 8.37
CA GLY A 185 16.19 1.61 7.59
C GLY A 185 17.42 2.49 7.73
N THR A 186 18.27 2.28 8.73
CA THR A 186 19.51 3.05 8.96
C THR A 186 20.63 2.65 7.98
N LEU A 187 21.63 3.50 7.80
CA LEU A 187 22.68 3.34 6.79
C LEU A 187 24.04 3.06 7.43
N VAL A 188 24.74 2.04 6.98
CA VAL A 188 26.13 1.79 7.36
C VAL A 188 27.03 2.80 6.65
N VAL A 189 27.68 3.68 7.43
CA VAL A 189 28.55 4.74 6.91
C VAL A 189 29.99 4.26 6.77
N SER A 190 30.46 3.41 7.69
CA SER A 190 31.80 2.84 7.65
C SER A 190 31.88 1.52 8.37
N GLY A 191 32.92 0.73 8.07
CA GLY A 191 33.23 -0.53 8.73
C GLY A 191 32.42 -1.71 8.22
N ARG A 192 32.52 -2.82 8.97
CA ARG A 192 31.83 -4.09 8.70
C ARG A 192 31.41 -4.74 10.00
N GLY A 193 30.31 -5.54 9.94
CA GLY A 193 29.88 -6.32 11.10
C GLY A 193 29.00 -7.49 10.69
N ILE A 194 28.80 -8.41 11.63
CA ILE A 194 27.79 -9.46 11.54
C ILE A 194 26.79 -9.19 12.66
N ALA A 195 25.53 -9.20 12.34
CA ALA A 195 24.46 -8.96 13.30
C ALA A 195 23.39 -10.05 13.20
N GLN A 196 22.74 -10.34 14.34
CA GLN A 196 21.63 -11.29 14.44
C GLN A 196 20.32 -10.51 14.57
N VAL A 197 19.39 -10.78 13.69
CA VAL A 197 18.08 -10.12 13.65
C VAL A 197 17.24 -10.53 14.85
N PHE A 198 16.68 -9.55 15.57
CA PHE A 198 15.76 -9.79 16.68
C PHE A 198 14.33 -9.28 16.41
N ALA A 199 14.15 -8.35 15.48
CA ALA A 199 12.82 -7.85 15.11
C ALA A 199 12.74 -7.53 13.62
N THR A 200 11.59 -7.83 13.01
CA THR A 200 11.26 -7.64 11.61
C THR A 200 9.92 -6.91 11.44
N GLY A 201 9.70 -6.26 10.31
CA GLY A 201 8.44 -5.62 9.93
C GLY A 201 7.92 -4.61 10.96
N GLU A 202 6.68 -4.78 11.39
CA GLU A 202 6.01 -3.91 12.35
C GLU A 202 6.67 -3.86 13.74
N LYS A 203 7.46 -4.89 14.08
CA LYS A 203 8.12 -4.99 15.39
C LYS A 203 9.43 -4.21 15.46
N THR A 204 9.97 -3.76 14.33
CA THR A 204 11.17 -2.90 14.28
C THR A 204 10.84 -1.50 14.82
N GLU A 205 11.87 -0.75 15.23
CA GLU A 205 11.68 0.65 15.64
C GLU A 205 11.07 1.50 14.52
N LEU A 206 11.54 1.30 13.27
CA LEU A 206 10.94 1.92 12.09
C LEU A 206 9.48 1.49 11.88
N GLY A 207 9.18 0.22 12.10
CA GLY A 207 7.82 -0.34 12.00
C GLY A 207 6.86 0.26 13.01
N LYS A 208 7.30 0.47 14.25
CA LYS A 208 6.50 1.13 15.30
C LYS A 208 6.17 2.58 14.92
N ILE A 209 7.14 3.32 14.35
CA ILE A 209 6.91 4.66 13.83
C ILE A 209 5.89 4.62 12.69
N GLY A 210 6.07 3.72 11.73
CA GLY A 210 5.15 3.53 10.60
C GLY A 210 3.72 3.26 11.06
N LYS A 211 3.54 2.37 12.01
CA LYS A 211 2.23 2.05 12.61
C LYS A 211 1.60 3.24 13.35
N SER A 212 2.41 4.03 14.03
CA SER A 212 1.94 5.24 14.70
C SER A 212 1.48 6.31 13.70
N LEU A 213 2.14 6.38 12.53
CA LEU A 213 1.75 7.28 11.44
C LEU A 213 0.50 6.78 10.70
N GLU A 214 0.29 5.47 10.59
CA GLU A 214 -0.92 4.89 9.96
C GLU A 214 -2.20 5.22 10.76
N ALA A 215 -2.08 5.39 12.08
CA ALA A 215 -3.18 5.84 12.93
C ALA A 215 -3.55 7.32 12.69
N ILE A 216 -2.69 8.10 12.06
CA ILE A 216 -3.00 9.45 11.61
C ILE A 216 -3.76 9.31 10.30
N THR A 217 -5.05 9.54 10.34
CA THR A 217 -5.92 9.54 9.14
C THR A 217 -5.27 10.44 8.08
N GLU A 218 -5.02 9.91 6.89
CA GLU A 218 -4.56 10.73 5.76
C GLU A 218 -5.54 11.88 5.58
N GLU A 219 -5.11 13.10 5.88
CA GLU A 219 -5.91 14.27 5.54
C GLU A 219 -6.01 14.33 4.02
N GLU A 220 -7.24 14.23 3.53
CA GLU A 220 -7.51 14.46 2.11
C GLU A 220 -6.85 15.77 1.67
N THR A 221 -6.07 15.71 0.61
CA THR A 221 -5.42 16.89 0.05
C THR A 221 -6.47 17.96 -0.27
N ARG A 222 -6.12 19.23 -0.19
CA ARG A 222 -7.02 20.33 -0.57
C ARG A 222 -7.60 20.13 -1.98
N LEU A 223 -6.78 19.61 -2.89
CA LEU A 223 -7.18 19.33 -4.25
C LEU A 223 -8.25 18.23 -4.32
N SER A 224 -8.08 17.13 -3.58
CA SER A 224 -9.09 16.06 -3.47
C SER A 224 -10.41 16.59 -2.91
N LYS A 225 -10.36 17.40 -1.85
CA LYS A 225 -11.55 18.05 -1.25
C LYS A 225 -12.27 18.98 -2.24
N GLU A 226 -11.53 19.79 -2.99
CA GLU A 226 -12.11 20.70 -4.00
C GLU A 226 -12.70 19.93 -5.18
N THR A 227 -12.00 18.87 -5.66
CA THR A 227 -12.52 17.99 -6.71
C THR A 227 -13.80 17.28 -6.26
N GLY A 228 -13.84 16.75 -5.04
CA GLY A 228 -15.03 16.14 -4.47
C GLY A 228 -16.22 17.11 -4.37
N LYS A 229 -15.98 18.38 -4.06
CA LYS A 229 -17.01 19.42 -4.10
C LYS A 229 -17.52 19.67 -5.52
N LEU A 230 -16.60 19.75 -6.47
CA LEU A 230 -16.92 19.98 -7.87
C LEU A 230 -17.78 18.85 -8.44
N VAL A 231 -17.41 17.58 -8.17
CA VAL A 231 -18.23 16.40 -8.53
C VAL A 231 -19.63 16.48 -7.90
N LYS A 232 -19.75 16.87 -6.62
CA LYS A 232 -21.06 17.06 -5.96
C LYS A 232 -21.90 18.15 -6.63
N TYR A 233 -21.29 19.25 -7.05
CA TYR A 233 -22.02 20.31 -7.79
C TYR A 233 -22.51 19.81 -9.15
N PHE A 234 -21.68 19.08 -9.89
CA PHE A 234 -22.09 18.48 -11.16
C PHE A 234 -23.20 17.43 -10.97
N ALA A 235 -23.11 16.60 -9.94
CA ALA A 235 -24.14 15.63 -9.61
C ALA A 235 -25.48 16.31 -9.25
N ALA A 236 -25.44 17.39 -8.45
CA ALA A 236 -26.63 18.16 -8.13
C ALA A 236 -27.23 18.83 -9.36
N PHE A 237 -26.38 19.36 -10.25
CA PHE A 237 -26.81 19.97 -11.51
C PHE A 237 -27.42 18.93 -12.46
N ALA A 238 -26.81 17.75 -12.60
CA ALA A 238 -27.32 16.64 -13.37
C ALA A 238 -28.69 16.17 -12.86
N LEU A 239 -28.84 16.08 -11.53
CA LEU A 239 -30.11 15.73 -10.90
C LEU A 239 -31.19 16.78 -11.18
N LEU A 240 -30.84 18.07 -11.10
CA LEU A 240 -31.76 19.16 -11.44
C LEU A 240 -32.24 19.06 -12.90
N ILE A 241 -31.31 18.84 -13.84
CA ILE A 241 -31.64 18.66 -15.25
C ILE A 241 -32.53 17.43 -15.44
N CYS A 242 -32.20 16.32 -14.79
CA CYS A 242 -33.04 15.10 -14.80
C CYS A 242 -34.46 15.41 -14.42
N VAL A 243 -34.67 16.10 -13.28
CA VAL A 243 -36.02 16.47 -12.80
C VAL A 243 -36.74 17.37 -13.81
N VAL A 244 -36.07 18.39 -14.35
CA VAL A 244 -36.66 19.29 -15.34
C VAL A 244 -37.08 18.52 -16.59
N VAL A 245 -36.21 17.66 -17.12
CA VAL A 245 -36.50 16.83 -18.31
C VAL A 245 -37.65 15.88 -18.06
N VAL A 246 -37.67 15.22 -16.89
CA VAL A 246 -38.77 14.32 -16.51
C VAL A 246 -40.09 15.08 -16.48
N ILE A 247 -40.14 16.27 -15.90
CA ILE A 247 -41.36 17.11 -15.84
C ILE A 247 -41.81 17.53 -17.25
N VAL A 248 -40.91 18.09 -18.04
CA VAL A 248 -41.19 18.55 -19.41
C VAL A 248 -41.66 17.40 -20.29
N PHE A 249 -40.96 16.28 -20.24
CA PHE A 249 -41.28 15.12 -21.06
C PHE A 249 -42.62 14.47 -20.64
N TYR A 250 -42.88 14.44 -19.31
CA TYR A 250 -44.13 13.94 -18.79
C TYR A 250 -45.36 14.82 -19.21
N ILE A 251 -45.21 16.14 -19.14
CA ILE A 251 -46.25 17.09 -19.57
C ILE A 251 -46.52 16.94 -21.08
N THR A 252 -45.48 16.73 -21.89
CA THR A 252 -45.56 16.73 -23.34
C THR A 252 -46.04 15.36 -23.89
N ARG A 253 -45.54 14.27 -23.33
CA ARG A 253 -45.74 12.90 -23.85
C ARG A 253 -46.67 12.05 -22.98
N LYS A 254 -46.93 12.42 -21.74
CA LYS A 254 -47.78 11.71 -20.74
C LYS A 254 -47.34 10.28 -20.44
N HIS A 255 -46.10 9.95 -20.72
CA HIS A 255 -45.50 8.64 -20.41
C HIS A 255 -44.40 8.83 -19.38
N LEU A 256 -44.71 8.57 -18.09
CA LEU A 256 -43.82 8.78 -16.94
C LEU A 256 -42.52 7.99 -17.06
N VAL A 257 -42.60 6.77 -17.53
CA VAL A 257 -41.48 5.86 -17.66
C VAL A 257 -40.44 6.35 -18.65
N ASN A 258 -40.88 6.69 -19.87
CA ASN A 258 -39.99 7.23 -20.88
C ASN A 258 -39.38 8.59 -20.42
N ALA A 259 -40.15 9.36 -19.65
CA ALA A 259 -39.66 10.60 -19.07
C ALA A 259 -38.50 10.33 -18.06
N LEU A 260 -38.69 9.35 -17.16
CA LEU A 260 -37.67 8.95 -16.19
C LEU A 260 -36.41 8.43 -16.87
N LEU A 261 -36.55 7.51 -17.82
CA LEU A 261 -35.43 6.95 -18.55
C LEU A 261 -34.64 8.02 -19.33
N THR A 262 -35.34 8.91 -20.03
CA THR A 262 -34.70 10.03 -20.75
C THR A 262 -33.97 10.96 -19.80
N GLY A 263 -34.56 11.28 -18.65
CA GLY A 263 -33.95 12.13 -17.61
C GLY A 263 -32.69 11.51 -17.04
N ILE A 264 -32.71 10.21 -16.71
CA ILE A 264 -31.54 9.48 -16.17
C ILE A 264 -30.44 9.38 -17.22
N THR A 265 -30.75 9.06 -18.48
CA THR A 265 -29.77 9.01 -19.57
C THR A 265 -29.07 10.37 -19.77
N LEU A 266 -29.82 11.46 -19.69
CA LEU A 266 -29.23 12.78 -19.77
C LEU A 266 -28.38 13.12 -18.55
N ALA A 267 -28.79 12.73 -17.35
CA ALA A 267 -28.00 12.93 -16.14
C ALA A 267 -26.65 12.20 -16.20
N MET A 268 -26.63 10.97 -16.73
CA MET A 268 -25.38 10.22 -16.97
C MET A 268 -24.43 10.96 -17.92
N SER A 269 -24.93 11.57 -18.97
CA SER A 269 -24.07 12.28 -19.95
C SER A 269 -23.46 13.57 -19.42
N VAL A 270 -23.96 14.11 -18.30
CA VAL A 270 -23.46 15.34 -17.67
C VAL A 270 -22.42 15.05 -16.60
N LEU A 271 -22.35 13.83 -16.07
CA LEU A 271 -21.38 13.46 -15.03
C LEU A 271 -19.98 13.31 -15.62
N PRO A 272 -18.98 14.09 -15.10
CA PRO A 272 -17.60 14.00 -15.55
C PRO A 272 -16.88 12.82 -14.86
N GLU A 273 -17.05 11.62 -15.37
CA GLU A 273 -16.53 10.38 -14.78
C GLU A 273 -15.00 10.28 -14.87
N GLU A 274 -14.41 10.85 -15.92
CA GLU A 274 -12.98 10.80 -16.14
C GLU A 274 -12.18 11.78 -15.25
N PHE A 275 -12.84 12.74 -14.62
CA PHE A 275 -12.16 13.81 -13.90
C PHE A 275 -11.30 13.34 -12.72
N PRO A 276 -11.76 12.42 -11.84
CA PRO A 276 -10.92 11.87 -10.76
C PRO A 276 -9.71 11.08 -11.28
N VAL A 277 -9.89 10.30 -12.34
CA VAL A 277 -8.82 9.48 -12.95
C VAL A 277 -7.76 10.36 -13.59
N VAL A 278 -8.18 11.35 -14.38
CA VAL A 278 -7.28 12.31 -15.03
C VAL A 278 -6.48 13.08 -13.98
N LEU A 279 -7.10 13.52 -12.90
CA LEU A 279 -6.44 14.24 -11.83
C LEU A 279 -5.39 13.36 -11.12
N THR A 280 -5.70 12.11 -10.84
CA THR A 280 -4.78 11.15 -10.21
C THR A 280 -3.57 10.90 -11.09
N VAL A 281 -3.77 10.72 -12.41
CA VAL A 281 -2.68 10.56 -13.38
C VAL A 281 -1.80 11.81 -13.46
N PHE A 282 -2.38 13.01 -13.50
CA PHE A 282 -1.59 14.25 -13.50
C PHE A 282 -0.80 14.46 -12.23
N MET A 283 -1.36 14.12 -11.06
CA MET A 283 -0.63 14.19 -9.79
C MET A 283 0.52 13.18 -9.74
N ALA A 284 0.30 11.95 -10.20
CA ALA A 284 1.34 10.92 -10.27
C ALA A 284 2.47 11.32 -11.23
N LEU A 285 2.16 11.86 -12.40
CA LEU A 285 3.14 12.40 -13.36
C LEU A 285 3.89 13.62 -12.80
N GLY A 286 3.19 14.49 -12.07
CA GLY A 286 3.80 15.63 -11.38
C GLY A 286 4.81 15.21 -10.32
N ALA A 287 4.46 14.23 -9.50
CA ALA A 287 5.33 13.66 -8.48
C ALA A 287 6.54 12.93 -9.09
N TRP A 288 6.37 12.25 -10.22
CA TRP A 288 7.47 11.57 -10.91
C TRP A 288 8.48 12.54 -11.54
N ARG A 289 8.06 13.77 -11.85
CA ARG A 289 8.89 14.80 -12.48
C ARG A 289 9.66 15.69 -11.48
N MET A 290 9.32 15.61 -10.18
CA MET A 290 10.07 16.25 -9.08
C MET A 290 11.19 15.35 -8.56
#